data_5afbd5b787a5e2a8427de8c8892cf778
#
_entry.id   5afbd5b787a5e2a8427de8c8892cf778
#
_cell.length_a   1.000
_cell.length_b   1.000
_cell.length_c   1.000
_cell.angle_alpha   90.00
_cell.angle_beta   90.00
_cell.angle_gamma   90.00
#
_symmetry.space_group_name_H-M   'P 1'
#
loop_
_entity.id
_entity.type
_entity.pdbx_description
1 polymer ?
#
loop_
_entity_poly.entity_id
_entity_poly.type
_entity_poly.pdbx_seq_one_letter_code
_entity_poly.pdbx_strand_id
1 'polypeptide(L)'
;MINLSEFIQKDIDNLFSSTGAFWAFGNEQFDKAKIEGVKYVNDGMGLFIPQNKYNFFDNEYKKIIKNSTKKHIAKYGADAIIRYEYFNHEQQLGHYYDIKDSNTYMALNSFIGQKGFEIENIERVFKECYSEAIENDWF
;
A
#
# COMPACT_ATOMS: atom_id res chain seq x y z
N MET A 1 10.43 11.68 -2.09
CA MET A 1 9.07 11.42 -1.53
C MET A 1 9.06 10.02 -0.93
N ILE A 2 8.52 9.90 0.29
CA ILE A 2 8.37 8.64 1.00
C ILE A 2 7.08 7.96 0.53
N ASN A 3 7.09 6.64 0.29
CA ASN A 3 5.88 5.91 -0.07
C ASN A 3 4.98 5.66 1.16
N LEU A 4 3.75 5.19 0.93
CA LEU A 4 2.77 5.01 2.01
C LEU A 4 3.26 4.04 3.10
N SER A 5 3.98 2.96 2.73
CA SER A 5 4.45 1.96 3.70
C SER A 5 5.40 2.55 4.74
N GLU A 6 6.22 3.52 4.37
CA GLU A 6 7.13 4.19 5.31
C GLU A 6 6.38 5.07 6.31
N PHE A 7 5.21 5.63 5.93
CA PHE A 7 4.38 6.42 6.84
C PHE A 7 3.70 5.57 7.91
N ILE A 8 3.47 4.29 7.63
CA ILE A 8 2.68 3.43 8.51
C ILE A 8 3.50 2.41 9.29
N GLN A 9 4.81 2.28 9.02
CA GLN A 9 5.62 1.21 9.58
C GLN A 9 5.57 1.17 11.11
N LYS A 10 5.70 2.30 11.76
CA LYS A 10 5.65 2.38 13.22
C LYS A 10 4.29 1.95 13.78
N ASP A 11 3.21 2.40 13.16
CA ASP A 11 1.85 2.06 13.60
C ASP A 11 1.57 0.57 13.39
N ILE A 12 2.04 0.00 12.28
CA ILE A 12 1.92 -1.43 12.01
C ILE A 12 2.73 -2.24 13.03
N ASP A 13 3.96 -1.85 13.32
CA ASP A 13 4.80 -2.52 14.33
C ASP A 13 4.13 -2.51 15.70
N ASN A 14 3.55 -1.39 16.09
CA ASN A 14 2.80 -1.28 17.34
C ASN A 14 1.57 -2.19 17.35
N LEU A 15 0.85 -2.28 16.24
CA LEU A 15 -0.31 -3.15 16.11
C LEU A 15 0.09 -4.62 16.25
N PHE A 16 1.17 -5.04 15.61
CA PHE A 16 1.70 -6.40 15.73
C PHE A 16 2.08 -6.71 17.19
N SER A 17 2.81 -5.80 17.84
CA SER A 17 3.23 -5.98 19.23
C SER A 17 2.03 -6.08 20.18
N SER A 18 0.99 -5.28 19.99
CA SER A 18 -0.18 -5.25 20.88
C SER A 18 -1.11 -6.44 20.69
N THR A 19 -1.11 -7.08 19.51
CA THR A 19 -2.01 -8.19 19.19
C THR A 19 -1.35 -9.57 19.25
N GLY A 20 -0.02 -9.62 19.13
CA GLY A 20 0.72 -10.88 18.98
C GLY A 20 0.73 -11.41 17.54
N ALA A 21 0.33 -10.61 16.57
CA ALA A 21 0.42 -10.99 15.15
C ALA A 21 1.88 -11.09 14.72
N PHE A 22 2.15 -11.99 13.75
CA PHE A 22 3.50 -12.18 13.22
C PHE A 22 3.47 -12.73 11.79
N TRP A 23 4.61 -12.62 11.11
CA TRP A 23 4.83 -13.21 9.81
C TRP A 23 5.59 -14.53 9.96
N ALA A 24 5.15 -15.56 9.24
CA ALA A 24 5.85 -16.84 9.12
C ALA A 24 5.63 -17.43 7.72
N PHE A 25 6.71 -17.81 7.06
CA PHE A 25 6.69 -18.32 5.69
C PHE A 25 7.05 -19.81 5.62
N GLY A 26 6.89 -20.53 6.71
CA GLY A 26 7.11 -21.96 6.82
C GLY A 26 6.82 -22.46 8.22
N ASN A 27 6.70 -23.79 8.36
CA ASN A 27 6.36 -24.41 9.63
C ASN A 27 7.37 -24.11 10.74
N GLU A 28 8.64 -24.07 10.40
CA GLU A 28 9.69 -23.78 11.39
C GLU A 28 9.56 -22.37 11.96
N GLN A 29 9.34 -21.36 11.11
CA GLN A 29 9.14 -19.99 11.55
C GLN A 29 7.87 -19.86 12.38
N PHE A 30 6.79 -20.52 11.98
CA PHE A 30 5.54 -20.55 12.73
C PHE A 30 5.73 -21.15 14.11
N ASP A 31 6.37 -22.32 14.19
CA ASP A 31 6.58 -23.04 15.46
C ASP A 31 7.44 -22.24 16.45
N LYS A 32 8.39 -21.46 15.94
CA LYS A 32 9.22 -20.57 16.79
C LYS A 32 8.47 -19.35 17.30
N ALA A 33 7.56 -18.80 16.50
CA ALA A 33 6.86 -17.56 16.80
C ALA A 33 5.58 -17.78 17.61
N LYS A 34 4.90 -18.91 17.43
CA LYS A 34 3.61 -19.19 18.09
C LYS A 34 3.73 -19.26 19.59
N ILE A 35 2.64 -18.91 20.26
CA ILE A 35 2.44 -19.12 21.70
C ILE A 35 1.57 -20.37 21.87
N GLU A 36 2.01 -21.32 22.70
CA GLU A 36 1.27 -22.54 22.99
C GLU A 36 -0.12 -22.22 23.56
N GLY A 37 -1.13 -22.94 23.05
CA GLY A 37 -2.53 -22.73 23.46
C GLY A 37 -3.26 -21.62 22.76
N VAL A 38 -2.58 -20.82 21.94
CA VAL A 38 -3.20 -19.75 21.14
C VAL A 38 -3.57 -20.26 19.77
N LYS A 39 -4.81 -19.99 19.34
CA LYS A 39 -5.26 -20.26 17.97
C LYS A 39 -5.01 -19.04 17.10
N TYR A 40 -4.54 -19.26 15.87
CA TYR A 40 -4.20 -18.22 14.92
C TYR A 40 -5.06 -18.30 13.68
N VAL A 41 -5.40 -17.13 13.13
CA VAL A 41 -5.98 -16.98 11.78
C VAL A 41 -4.84 -16.72 10.82
N ASN A 42 -4.79 -17.45 9.70
CA ASN A 42 -3.79 -17.29 8.65
C ASN A 42 -4.46 -16.69 7.41
N ASP A 43 -3.89 -15.61 6.89
CA ASP A 43 -4.40 -14.95 5.67
C ASP A 43 -4.03 -15.70 4.37
N GLY A 44 -3.26 -16.79 4.47
CA GLY A 44 -2.75 -17.51 3.31
C GLY A 44 -1.50 -16.94 2.69
N MET A 45 -1.00 -15.78 3.18
CA MET A 45 0.15 -15.05 2.66
C MET A 45 1.28 -14.91 3.69
N GLY A 46 1.19 -15.64 4.79
CA GLY A 46 2.22 -15.64 5.84
C GLY A 46 1.89 -14.82 7.07
N LEU A 47 0.78 -14.10 7.09
CA LEU A 47 0.34 -13.35 8.26
C LEU A 47 -0.50 -14.21 9.19
N PHE A 48 -0.09 -14.29 10.45
CA PHE A 48 -0.80 -15.02 11.50
C PHE A 48 -1.25 -14.05 12.59
N ILE A 49 -2.55 -14.07 12.90
CA ILE A 49 -3.18 -13.19 13.88
C ILE A 49 -3.88 -14.05 14.90
N PRO A 50 -3.65 -13.85 16.21
CA PRO A 50 -4.41 -14.56 17.24
C PRO A 50 -5.92 -14.42 17.00
N GLN A 51 -6.64 -15.53 17.00
CA GLN A 51 -8.06 -15.56 16.63
C GLN A 51 -8.90 -14.59 17.48
N ASN A 52 -8.61 -14.50 18.77
CA ASN A 52 -9.32 -13.60 19.67
C ASN A 52 -8.99 -12.11 19.46
N LYS A 53 -7.98 -11.80 18.67
CA LYS A 53 -7.56 -10.43 18.32
C LYS A 53 -7.85 -10.08 16.86
N TYR A 54 -8.40 -11.01 16.08
CA TYR A 54 -8.56 -10.81 14.65
C TYR A 54 -9.41 -9.58 14.30
N ASN A 55 -10.59 -9.45 14.92
CA ASN A 55 -11.47 -8.32 14.64
C ASN A 55 -10.84 -6.99 15.05
N PHE A 56 -10.17 -6.95 16.19
CA PHE A 56 -9.43 -5.77 16.65
C PHE A 56 -8.32 -5.42 15.66
N PHE A 57 -7.52 -6.40 15.27
CA PHE A 57 -6.43 -6.21 14.31
C PHE A 57 -6.96 -5.66 12.98
N ASP A 58 -7.99 -6.28 12.41
CA ASP A 58 -8.56 -5.88 11.13
C ASP A 58 -9.08 -4.43 11.17
N ASN A 59 -9.80 -4.07 12.20
CA ASN A 59 -10.33 -2.72 12.37
C ASN A 59 -9.23 -1.68 12.55
N GLU A 60 -8.22 -1.97 13.37
CA GLU A 60 -7.12 -1.05 13.61
C GLU A 60 -6.23 -0.91 12.37
N TYR A 61 -5.98 -2.00 11.65
CA TYR A 61 -5.23 -1.96 10.41
C TYR A 61 -5.89 -1.03 9.38
N LYS A 62 -7.20 -1.16 9.19
CA LYS A 62 -7.96 -0.29 8.30
C LYS A 62 -7.89 1.19 8.71
N LYS A 63 -7.96 1.47 10.00
CA LYS A 63 -7.80 2.85 10.52
C LYS A 63 -6.40 3.39 10.25
N ILE A 64 -5.38 2.60 10.46
CA ILE A 64 -3.98 2.99 10.21
C ILE A 64 -3.80 3.36 8.74
N ILE A 65 -4.25 2.52 7.82
CA ILE A 65 -4.16 2.80 6.39
C ILE A 65 -4.91 4.08 6.02
N LYS A 66 -6.13 4.24 6.49
CA LYS A 66 -6.96 5.42 6.20
C LYS A 66 -6.32 6.71 6.71
N ASN A 67 -5.84 6.72 7.94
CA ASN A 67 -5.23 7.90 8.55
C ASN A 67 -3.90 8.25 7.89
N SER A 68 -3.08 7.25 7.60
CA SER A 68 -1.77 7.43 6.96
C SER A 68 -1.93 7.92 5.52
N THR A 69 -2.92 7.41 4.79
CA THR A 69 -3.26 7.88 3.45
C THR A 69 -3.63 9.36 3.47
N LYS A 70 -4.47 9.80 4.41
CA LYS A 70 -4.83 11.20 4.57
C LYS A 70 -3.62 12.09 4.88
N LYS A 71 -2.75 11.64 5.78
CA LYS A 71 -1.52 12.38 6.13
C LYS A 71 -0.58 12.49 4.93
N HIS A 72 -0.45 11.43 4.15
CA HIS A 72 0.39 11.41 2.96
C HIS A 72 -0.12 12.42 1.92
N ILE A 73 -1.43 12.41 1.65
CA ILE A 73 -2.07 13.36 0.74
C ILE A 73 -1.88 14.80 1.23
N ALA A 74 -2.08 15.05 2.53
CA ALA A 74 -1.92 16.38 3.12
C ALA A 74 -0.50 16.90 2.97
N LYS A 75 0.50 16.03 3.05
CA LYS A 75 1.91 16.42 2.97
C LYS A 75 2.37 16.70 1.54
N TYR A 76 1.99 15.87 0.57
CA TYR A 76 2.52 15.93 -0.79
C TYR A 76 1.52 16.36 -1.85
N GLY A 77 0.22 16.18 -1.61
CA GLY A 77 -0.82 16.40 -2.61
C GLY A 77 -1.00 15.21 -3.55
N ALA A 78 -2.20 15.10 -4.12
CA ALA A 78 -2.56 13.95 -4.97
C ALA A 78 -1.69 13.85 -6.22
N ASP A 79 -1.49 14.95 -6.94
CA ASP A 79 -0.74 14.95 -8.19
C ASP A 79 0.72 14.50 -7.99
N ALA A 80 1.35 14.95 -6.91
CA ALA A 80 2.72 14.54 -6.59
C ALA A 80 2.82 13.06 -6.25
N ILE A 81 1.83 12.51 -5.55
CA ILE A 81 1.77 11.09 -5.22
C ILE A 81 1.57 10.25 -6.48
N ILE A 82 0.65 10.64 -7.35
CA ILE A 82 0.41 9.94 -8.63
C ILE A 82 1.67 9.97 -9.48
N ARG A 83 2.32 11.11 -9.60
CA ARG A 83 3.57 11.29 -10.35
C ARG A 83 4.68 10.39 -9.82
N TYR A 84 4.86 10.36 -8.50
CA TYR A 84 5.86 9.53 -7.85
C TYR A 84 5.64 8.04 -8.16
N GLU A 85 4.41 7.57 -8.04
CA GLU A 85 4.08 6.16 -8.32
C GLU A 85 4.23 5.84 -9.81
N TYR A 86 3.90 6.78 -10.70
CA TYR A 86 4.11 6.61 -12.14
C TYR A 86 5.58 6.33 -12.45
N PHE A 87 6.49 7.19 -12.01
CA PHE A 87 7.92 7.03 -12.29
C PHE A 87 8.55 5.86 -11.52
N ASN A 88 7.89 5.38 -10.48
CA ASN A 88 8.36 4.23 -9.71
C ASN A 88 7.98 2.90 -10.36
N HIS A 89 6.87 2.84 -11.07
CA HIS A 89 6.30 1.61 -11.60
C HIS A 89 6.32 1.51 -13.13
N GLU A 90 6.34 2.62 -13.83
CA GLU A 90 6.38 2.64 -15.30
C GLU A 90 7.83 2.74 -15.77
N GLN A 91 8.37 1.64 -16.25
CA GLN A 91 9.77 1.56 -16.72
C GLN A 91 9.90 1.66 -18.22
N GLN A 92 8.81 1.58 -18.95
CA GLN A 92 8.78 1.65 -20.41
C GLN A 92 7.58 2.48 -20.85
N LEU A 93 7.70 3.10 -22.03
CA LEU A 93 6.57 3.77 -22.68
C LEU A 93 5.56 2.70 -23.10
N GLY A 94 4.53 2.54 -22.31
CA GLY A 94 3.48 1.57 -22.54
C GLY A 94 2.16 2.21 -22.92
N HIS A 95 1.38 1.51 -23.74
CA HIS A 95 -0.01 1.81 -23.95
C HIS A 95 -0.86 0.94 -23.05
N TYR A 96 -1.68 1.58 -22.24
CA TYR A 96 -2.71 0.89 -21.48
C TYR A 96 -4.06 1.18 -22.14
N TYR A 97 -4.82 0.13 -22.48
CA TYR A 97 -6.19 0.29 -22.95
C TYR A 97 -7.09 0.85 -21.85
N ASP A 98 -6.84 0.43 -20.62
CA ASP A 98 -7.47 0.98 -19.43
C ASP A 98 -6.37 1.27 -18.41
N ILE A 99 -6.33 2.50 -17.91
CA ILE A 99 -5.35 2.93 -16.92
C ILE A 99 -5.44 2.11 -15.63
N LYS A 100 -6.61 1.54 -15.35
CA LYS A 100 -6.82 0.66 -14.20
C LYS A 100 -6.02 -0.64 -14.27
N ASP A 101 -5.55 -1.01 -15.45
CA ASP A 101 -4.70 -2.19 -15.63
C ASP A 101 -3.22 -1.87 -15.38
N SER A 102 -2.86 -0.61 -15.20
CA SER A 102 -1.47 -0.20 -14.98
C SER A 102 -0.97 -0.57 -13.58
N ASN A 103 0.33 -0.81 -13.48
CA ASN A 103 1.00 -1.04 -12.20
C ASN A 103 0.89 0.20 -11.30
N THR A 104 0.93 1.39 -11.86
CA THR A 104 0.76 2.63 -11.13
C THR A 104 -0.61 2.71 -10.47
N TYR A 105 -1.68 2.36 -11.19
CA TYR A 105 -3.02 2.36 -10.62
C TYR A 105 -3.13 1.37 -9.47
N MET A 106 -2.54 0.19 -9.60
CA MET A 106 -2.51 -0.81 -8.51
C MET A 106 -1.76 -0.27 -7.28
N ALA A 107 -0.66 0.43 -7.49
CA ALA A 107 0.10 1.05 -6.41
C ALA A 107 -0.67 2.17 -5.71
N LEU A 108 -1.63 2.80 -6.38
CA LEU A 108 -2.48 3.85 -5.83
C LEU A 108 -3.72 3.31 -5.09
N ASN A 109 -3.86 2.00 -4.95
CA ASN A 109 -5.08 1.37 -4.45
C ASN A 109 -5.58 1.97 -3.13
N SER A 110 -4.69 2.22 -2.17
CA SER A 110 -5.06 2.78 -0.87
C SER A 110 -5.55 4.24 -0.93
N PHE A 111 -5.26 4.94 -2.02
CA PHE A 111 -5.68 6.33 -2.23
C PHE A 111 -6.99 6.45 -3.01
N ILE A 112 -7.39 5.39 -3.72
CA ILE A 112 -8.60 5.42 -4.55
C ILE A 112 -9.83 5.74 -3.68
N GLY A 113 -10.64 6.68 -4.14
CA GLY A 113 -11.78 7.20 -3.39
C GLY A 113 -11.48 8.50 -2.63
N GLN A 114 -10.20 8.87 -2.50
CA GLN A 114 -9.81 10.16 -1.92
C GLN A 114 -9.84 11.25 -2.99
N LYS A 115 -10.06 12.49 -2.56
CA LYS A 115 -10.07 13.65 -3.46
C LYS A 115 -8.72 13.80 -4.18
N GLY A 116 -8.78 13.95 -5.49
CA GLY A 116 -7.60 14.04 -6.35
C GLY A 116 -7.18 12.71 -6.98
N PHE A 117 -7.81 11.59 -6.57
CA PHE A 117 -7.55 10.26 -7.11
C PHE A 117 -8.71 9.72 -7.96
N GLU A 118 -9.53 10.60 -8.48
CA GLU A 118 -10.51 10.28 -9.51
C GLU A 118 -9.78 9.83 -10.77
N ILE A 119 -10.42 8.94 -11.54
CA ILE A 119 -9.79 8.39 -12.76
C ILE A 119 -9.35 9.48 -13.73
N GLU A 120 -10.14 10.54 -13.87
CA GLU A 120 -9.86 11.67 -14.75
C GLU A 120 -8.57 12.39 -14.33
N ASN A 121 -8.36 12.58 -13.03
CA ASN A 121 -7.15 13.21 -12.53
C ASN A 121 -5.92 12.32 -12.68
N ILE A 122 -6.06 11.03 -12.42
CA ILE A 122 -4.99 10.05 -12.63
C ILE A 122 -4.58 10.02 -14.10
N GLU A 123 -5.54 10.00 -15.03
CA GLU A 123 -5.27 10.02 -16.47
C GLU A 123 -4.55 11.30 -16.87
N ARG A 124 -4.97 12.45 -16.35
CA ARG A 124 -4.32 13.73 -16.62
C ARG A 124 -2.84 13.70 -16.21
N VAL A 125 -2.56 13.26 -15.00
CA VAL A 125 -1.18 13.19 -14.49
C VAL A 125 -0.36 12.18 -15.29
N PHE A 126 -0.95 11.04 -15.68
CA PHE A 126 -0.28 10.06 -16.54
C PHE A 126 0.16 10.68 -17.87
N LYS A 127 -0.73 11.44 -18.51
CA LYS A 127 -0.41 12.12 -19.78
C LYS A 127 0.71 13.13 -19.62
N GLU A 128 0.68 13.90 -18.53
CA GLU A 128 1.73 14.86 -18.21
C GLU A 128 3.08 14.16 -18.00
N CYS A 129 3.09 13.07 -17.23
CA CYS A 129 4.30 12.28 -16.96
C CYS A 129 4.84 11.63 -18.24
N TYR A 130 3.97 11.09 -19.07
CA TYR A 130 4.34 10.47 -20.35
C TYR A 130 5.01 11.49 -21.28
N SER A 131 4.39 12.67 -21.43
CA SER A 131 4.95 13.74 -22.26
C SER A 131 6.31 14.21 -21.74
N GLU A 132 6.44 14.35 -20.44
CA GLU A 132 7.71 14.76 -19.81
C GLU A 132 8.79 13.70 -20.01
N ALA A 133 8.45 12.42 -19.88
CA ALA A 133 9.39 11.32 -20.11
C ALA A 133 9.89 11.27 -21.55
N ILE A 134 9.01 11.53 -22.53
CA ILE A 134 9.39 11.61 -23.95
C ILE A 134 10.32 12.80 -24.18
N GLU A 135 9.97 13.99 -23.71
CA GLU A 135 10.78 15.20 -23.89
C GLU A 135 12.19 15.04 -23.31
N ASN A 136 12.32 14.34 -22.20
CA ASN A 136 13.59 14.18 -21.51
C ASN A 136 14.29 12.85 -21.83
N ASP A 137 13.72 12.05 -22.71
CA ASP A 137 14.28 10.76 -23.14
C ASP A 137 14.58 9.82 -21.94
N TRP A 138 13.67 9.77 -20.99
CA TRP A 138 13.85 9.00 -19.74
C TRP A 138 13.52 7.52 -19.86
N PHE A 139 12.82 7.11 -20.90
CA PHE A 139 12.44 5.69 -21.13
C PHE A 139 13.14 5.09 -22.35
#